data_9a9651b0d4e9acf4a8cc8260e798d99b
#
_entry.id   9a9651b0d4e9acf4a8cc8260e798d99b
#
_cell.length_a   1.000
_cell.length_b   1.000
_cell.length_c   1.000
_cell.angle_alpha   90.00
_cell.angle_beta   90.00
_cell.angle_gamma   90.00
#
_symmetry.space_group_name_H-M   'P 1'
#
loop_
_entity.id
_entity.type
_entity.pdbx_description
1 polymer ?
#
loop_
_entity_poly.entity_id
_entity_poly.type
_entity_poly.pdbx_seq_one_letter_code
_entity_poly.pdbx_strand_id
1 'polypeptide(L)'
;MHPLIYAYGESNIGITGKGIIDGQASNDNWWSMCGAPHYGWKEGMTAQKNGGRDKLLMYAETFAPIDKRQMTFEDGLRPQLINLYRCNTILIENVTLKNSPFWVIHPLFCESLTVRGVKVSSHGPNSDGCDPESSKNVLIENCIFDTGDDCIAIKSGRNADGRKWNVPSENIIVRNCEM
;
A
#
# COMPACT_ATOMS: atom_id res chain seq x y z
N MET A 1 -4.89 12.25 4.05
CA MET A 1 -3.49 11.97 3.66
C MET A 1 -3.51 11.28 2.30
N HIS A 2 -2.59 11.63 1.42
CA HIS A 2 -2.47 11.02 0.10
C HIS A 2 -1.15 10.24 -0.02
N PRO A 3 -1.11 9.18 -0.82
CA PRO A 3 0.12 8.54 -1.26
C PRO A 3 1.06 9.54 -1.94
N LEU A 4 2.37 9.24 -1.96
CA LEU A 4 3.34 10.08 -2.68
C LEU A 4 3.04 10.07 -4.19
N ILE A 5 2.72 8.89 -4.73
CA ILE A 5 2.26 8.74 -6.11
C ILE A 5 0.87 8.12 -6.08
N TYR A 6 -0.07 8.81 -6.71
CA TYR A 6 -1.47 8.41 -6.77
C TYR A 6 -2.04 8.55 -8.18
N ALA A 7 -2.78 7.54 -8.62
CA ALA A 7 -3.58 7.60 -9.84
C ALA A 7 -4.95 7.00 -9.61
N TYR A 8 -5.97 7.58 -10.23
CA TYR A 8 -7.35 7.12 -10.12
C TYR A 8 -8.04 7.08 -11.48
N GLY A 9 -8.49 5.89 -11.87
CA GLY A 9 -9.25 5.69 -13.10
C GLY A 9 -8.44 5.88 -14.40
N GLU A 10 -7.11 5.89 -14.28
CA GLU A 10 -6.22 6.15 -15.43
C GLU A 10 -5.90 4.85 -16.19
N SER A 11 -5.55 5.01 -17.46
CA SER A 11 -5.12 3.90 -18.31
C SER A 11 -3.83 4.23 -19.05
N ASN A 12 -3.05 3.19 -19.39
CA ASN A 12 -1.78 3.32 -20.10
C ASN A 12 -0.78 4.21 -19.34
N ILE A 13 -0.65 3.97 -18.05
CA ILE A 13 0.25 4.72 -17.17
C ILE A 13 1.48 3.90 -16.82
N GLY A 14 2.58 4.59 -16.52
CA GLY A 14 3.81 3.91 -16.14
C GLY A 14 4.72 4.74 -15.25
N ILE A 15 5.50 4.01 -14.44
CA ILE A 15 6.65 4.51 -13.68
C ILE A 15 7.85 3.71 -14.14
N THR A 16 8.73 4.30 -14.93
CA THR A 16 9.84 3.57 -15.55
C THR A 16 11.17 4.28 -15.39
N GLY A 17 12.26 3.54 -15.51
CA GLY A 17 13.60 4.07 -15.45
C GLY A 17 14.42 3.47 -14.30
N LYS A 18 15.59 4.04 -14.04
CA LYS A 18 16.55 3.55 -13.03
C LYS A 18 16.67 4.48 -11.81
N GLY A 19 15.70 5.36 -11.65
CA GLY A 19 15.66 6.31 -10.54
C GLY A 19 15.29 5.67 -9.20
N ILE A 20 15.44 6.46 -8.14
CA ILE A 20 15.05 6.10 -6.78
C ILE A 20 13.87 6.98 -6.39
N ILE A 21 12.82 6.37 -5.88
CA ILE A 21 11.69 7.04 -5.23
C ILE A 21 11.81 6.71 -3.74
N ASP A 22 12.11 7.73 -2.93
CA ASP A 22 12.33 7.59 -1.51
C ASP A 22 11.19 8.30 -0.73
N GLY A 23 10.41 7.53 0.01
CA GLY A 23 9.32 8.04 0.84
C GLY A 23 9.80 8.73 2.11
N GLN A 24 11.09 8.63 2.44
CA GLN A 24 11.75 9.26 3.58
C GLN A 24 11.08 8.96 4.93
N ALA A 25 10.36 7.85 5.01
CA ALA A 25 9.75 7.42 6.25
C ALA A 25 10.80 6.85 7.22
N SER A 26 10.63 7.15 8.49
CA SER A 26 11.53 6.74 9.56
C SER A 26 10.80 6.68 10.91
N ASN A 27 11.52 6.29 11.96
CA ASN A 27 11.02 6.30 13.33
C ASN A 27 10.69 7.72 13.84
N ASP A 28 11.28 8.74 13.25
CA ASP A 28 11.09 10.13 13.66
C ASP A 28 9.85 10.79 13.03
N ASN A 29 9.20 10.08 12.09
CA ASN A 29 8.02 10.62 11.40
C ASN A 29 6.89 9.58 11.25
N TRP A 30 6.78 8.92 10.10
CA TRP A 30 5.65 8.07 9.77
C TRP A 30 5.59 6.75 10.55
N TRP A 31 6.74 6.11 10.80
CA TRP A 31 6.73 4.76 11.37
C TRP A 31 6.24 4.73 12.81
N SER A 32 6.51 5.77 13.59
CA SER A 32 6.00 5.90 14.96
C SER A 32 4.47 5.83 15.04
N MET A 33 3.76 6.26 13.99
CA MET A 33 2.30 6.23 13.93
C MET A 33 1.70 4.81 13.92
N CYS A 34 2.51 3.75 13.80
CA CYS A 34 2.02 2.38 13.98
C CYS A 34 1.61 2.08 15.43
N GLY A 35 2.11 2.86 16.41
CA GLY A 35 1.83 2.69 17.83
C GLY A 35 2.73 1.66 18.52
N ALA A 36 3.90 1.34 17.94
CA ALA A 36 4.85 0.41 18.54
C ALA A 36 6.15 1.14 18.97
N PRO A 37 6.62 0.95 20.23
CA PRO A 37 7.78 1.67 20.76
C PRO A 37 9.07 1.47 19.98
N HIS A 38 9.30 0.28 19.40
CA HIS A 38 10.51 0.01 18.62
C HIS A 38 10.57 0.77 17.28
N TYR A 39 9.45 1.34 16.84
CA TYR A 39 9.37 2.27 15.72
C TYR A 39 9.29 3.74 16.15
N GLY A 40 9.70 4.05 17.37
CA GLY A 40 9.78 5.42 17.87
C GLY A 40 8.49 5.98 18.50
N TRP A 41 7.41 5.19 18.59
CA TRP A 41 6.19 5.64 19.27
C TRP A 41 6.41 5.80 20.78
N LYS A 42 5.89 6.87 21.33
CA LYS A 42 5.87 7.13 22.77
C LYS A 42 4.42 7.40 23.22
N GLU A 43 4.17 7.18 24.50
CA GLU A 43 2.85 7.47 25.10
C GLU A 43 2.44 8.92 24.83
N GLY A 44 1.18 9.11 24.44
CA GLY A 44 0.63 10.41 24.04
C GLY A 44 0.83 10.80 22.58
N MET A 45 1.65 10.06 21.80
CA MET A 45 1.77 10.30 20.37
C MET A 45 0.59 9.70 19.59
N THR A 46 0.24 10.35 18.49
CA THR A 46 -0.73 9.85 17.52
C THR A 46 -0.36 8.46 17.02
N ALA A 47 -1.33 7.55 16.96
CA ALA A 47 -1.13 6.21 16.44
C ALA A 47 -2.40 5.64 15.78
N GLN A 48 -2.21 4.82 14.74
CA GLN A 48 -3.32 4.10 14.09
C GLN A 48 -3.97 3.06 15.01
N LYS A 49 -3.18 2.46 15.90
CA LYS A 49 -3.67 1.52 16.91
C LYS A 49 -4.48 2.28 17.96
N ASN A 50 -5.65 1.78 18.29
CA ASN A 50 -6.62 2.44 19.19
C ASN A 50 -7.10 3.82 18.68
N GLY A 51 -7.06 4.05 17.37
CA GLY A 51 -7.46 5.30 16.72
C GLY A 51 -8.04 5.06 15.34
N GLY A 52 -7.36 5.56 14.32
CA GLY A 52 -7.85 5.54 12.94
C GLY A 52 -8.16 4.15 12.38
N ARG A 53 -7.41 3.11 12.78
CA ARG A 53 -7.71 1.74 12.38
C ARG A 53 -9.08 1.28 12.87
N ASP A 54 -9.38 1.51 14.14
CA ASP A 54 -10.66 1.09 14.73
C ASP A 54 -11.81 1.90 14.13
N LYS A 55 -11.59 3.20 13.89
CA LYS A 55 -12.54 4.07 13.20
C LYS A 55 -12.83 3.62 11.77
N LEU A 56 -11.80 3.19 11.00
CA LEU A 56 -12.01 2.61 9.68
C LEU A 56 -12.85 1.33 9.72
N LEU A 57 -12.54 0.44 10.66
CA LEU A 57 -13.29 -0.81 10.83
C LEU A 57 -14.73 -0.53 11.22
N MET A 58 -14.97 0.41 12.15
CA MET A 58 -16.32 0.84 12.52
C MET A 58 -17.09 1.39 11.31
N TYR A 59 -16.48 2.25 10.50
CA TYR A 59 -17.12 2.77 9.28
C TYR A 59 -17.49 1.65 8.29
N ALA A 60 -16.65 0.63 8.17
CA ALA A 60 -16.93 -0.52 7.31
C ALA A 60 -18.12 -1.34 7.85
N GLU A 61 -18.10 -1.72 9.13
CA GLU A 61 -19.13 -2.56 9.75
C GLU A 61 -20.49 -1.85 9.85
N THR A 62 -20.50 -0.54 10.01
CA THR A 62 -21.74 0.27 10.06
C THR A 62 -22.23 0.72 8.67
N PHE A 63 -21.51 0.35 7.61
CA PHE A 63 -21.79 0.83 6.25
C PHE A 63 -21.90 2.35 6.16
N ALA A 64 -21.13 3.07 6.95
CA ALA A 64 -21.14 4.54 6.94
C ALA A 64 -21.00 5.09 5.51
N PRO A 65 -21.74 6.12 5.13
CA PRO A 65 -21.59 6.78 3.82
C PRO A 65 -20.16 7.27 3.62
N ILE A 66 -19.67 7.22 2.37
CA ILE A 66 -18.26 7.55 2.05
C ILE A 66 -17.93 9.00 2.43
N ASP A 67 -18.84 9.93 2.22
CA ASP A 67 -18.70 11.35 2.59
C ASP A 67 -18.56 11.58 4.11
N LYS A 68 -18.97 10.60 4.92
CA LYS A 68 -18.83 10.61 6.39
C LYS A 68 -17.55 9.92 6.87
N ARG A 69 -16.85 9.17 6.01
CA ARG A 69 -15.62 8.46 6.35
C ARG A 69 -14.41 9.37 6.28
N GLN A 70 -14.41 10.42 7.09
CA GLN A 70 -13.32 11.39 7.12
C GLN A 70 -12.25 10.97 8.12
N MET A 71 -11.02 10.90 7.62
CA MET A 71 -9.82 10.58 8.39
C MET A 71 -8.87 11.77 8.38
N THR A 72 -8.35 12.09 9.55
CA THR A 72 -7.44 13.22 9.75
C THR A 72 -6.04 12.73 10.11
N PHE A 73 -5.11 13.65 10.33
CA PHE A 73 -3.76 13.33 10.80
C PHE A 73 -3.79 12.66 12.19
N GLU A 74 -4.67 13.11 13.06
CA GLU A 74 -4.83 12.60 14.42
C GLU A 74 -5.31 11.14 14.48
N ASP A 75 -5.88 10.64 13.37
CA ASP A 75 -6.24 9.22 13.25
C ASP A 75 -5.01 8.31 13.10
N GLY A 76 -3.81 8.86 12.87
CA GLY A 76 -2.55 8.14 12.84
C GLY A 76 -2.41 7.15 11.68
N LEU A 77 -3.22 7.27 10.64
CA LEU A 77 -3.08 6.44 9.44
C LEU A 77 -1.90 6.91 8.60
N ARG A 78 -1.23 5.95 7.98
CA ARG A 78 -0.07 6.20 7.13
C ARG A 78 -0.43 5.94 5.67
N PRO A 79 0.01 6.79 4.71
CA PRO A 79 -0.25 6.56 3.29
C PRO A 79 0.67 5.48 2.71
N GLN A 80 0.22 4.83 1.65
CA GLN A 80 1.08 4.02 0.78
C GLN A 80 2.09 4.92 0.03
N LEU A 81 3.19 4.35 -0.46
CA LEU A 81 4.11 5.09 -1.31
C LEU A 81 3.51 5.31 -2.70
N ILE A 82 3.05 4.23 -3.32
CA ILE A 82 2.37 4.24 -4.63
C ILE A 82 1.01 3.58 -4.46
N ASN A 83 -0.06 4.31 -4.74
CA ASN A 83 -1.40 3.77 -4.77
C ASN A 83 -2.06 4.05 -6.12
N LEU A 84 -2.44 2.98 -6.80
CA LEU A 84 -3.12 3.01 -8.08
C LEU A 84 -4.53 2.48 -7.88
N TYR A 85 -5.53 3.31 -8.10
CA TYR A 85 -6.91 2.96 -7.81
C TYR A 85 -7.75 2.96 -9.09
N ARG A 86 -8.33 1.79 -9.42
CA ARG A 86 -9.15 1.58 -10.64
C ARG A 86 -8.42 1.94 -11.94
N CYS A 87 -7.12 1.69 -11.98
CA CYS A 87 -6.30 1.92 -13.16
C CYS A 87 -6.19 0.65 -14.03
N ASN A 88 -5.87 0.84 -15.29
CA ASN A 88 -5.72 -0.25 -16.25
C ASN A 88 -4.47 -0.05 -17.11
N THR A 89 -3.85 -1.15 -17.53
CA THR A 89 -2.64 -1.16 -18.36
C THR A 89 -1.52 -0.34 -17.72
N ILE A 90 -0.91 -0.94 -16.71
CA ILE A 90 0.04 -0.28 -15.82
C ILE A 90 1.40 -0.95 -15.95
N LEU A 91 2.46 -0.14 -16.03
CA LEU A 91 3.84 -0.62 -15.98
C LEU A 91 4.63 0.09 -14.88
N ILE A 92 5.19 -0.69 -13.95
CA ILE A 92 6.19 -0.19 -13.00
C ILE A 92 7.48 -0.97 -13.28
N GLU A 93 8.53 -0.27 -13.73
CA GLU A 93 9.70 -0.96 -14.26
C GLU A 93 11.04 -0.33 -13.86
N ASN A 94 11.96 -1.16 -13.37
CA ASN A 94 13.39 -0.88 -13.11
C ASN A 94 13.68 0.19 -12.05
N VAL A 95 12.68 0.75 -11.41
CA VAL A 95 12.83 1.76 -10.35
C VAL A 95 13.22 1.12 -9.01
N THR A 96 13.85 1.92 -8.14
CA THR A 96 14.11 1.54 -6.75
C THR A 96 13.16 2.33 -5.83
N LEU A 97 12.45 1.63 -4.95
CA LEU A 97 11.48 2.20 -4.02
C LEU A 97 12.00 2.02 -2.59
N LYS A 98 12.01 3.09 -1.79
CA LYS A 98 12.59 3.08 -0.44
C LYS A 98 11.70 3.76 0.59
N ASN A 99 11.86 3.33 1.84
CA ASN A 99 11.38 4.03 3.03
C ASN A 99 9.92 4.48 2.92
N SER A 100 9.04 3.54 2.62
CA SER A 100 7.60 3.80 2.55
C SER A 100 7.01 4.07 3.95
N PRO A 101 6.04 4.98 4.08
CA PRO A 101 5.28 5.14 5.32
C PRO A 101 4.46 3.90 5.70
N PHE A 102 4.00 3.15 4.72
CA PHE A 102 3.12 1.98 4.82
C PHE A 102 3.41 1.03 3.65
N TRP A 103 2.44 0.35 3.06
CA TRP A 103 2.60 -0.49 1.87
C TRP A 103 3.29 0.26 0.74
N VAL A 104 4.19 -0.41 0.02
CA VAL A 104 5.02 0.26 -0.99
C VAL A 104 4.26 0.42 -2.31
N ILE A 105 3.82 -0.68 -2.91
CA ILE A 105 3.03 -0.67 -4.16
C ILE A 105 1.66 -1.26 -3.87
N HIS A 106 0.62 -0.43 -3.95
CA HIS A 106 -0.76 -0.85 -3.68
C HIS A 106 -1.68 -0.58 -4.89
N PRO A 107 -1.80 -1.52 -5.82
CA PRO A 107 -2.83 -1.48 -6.85
C PRO A 107 -4.15 -1.99 -6.27
N LEU A 108 -5.19 -1.16 -6.34
CA LEU A 108 -6.51 -1.43 -5.81
C LEU A 108 -7.56 -1.39 -6.93
N PHE A 109 -8.30 -2.46 -7.14
CA PHE A 109 -9.23 -2.63 -8.27
C PHE A 109 -8.59 -2.33 -9.63
N CYS A 110 -7.34 -2.71 -9.82
CA CYS A 110 -6.59 -2.50 -11.05
C CYS A 110 -6.66 -3.72 -11.98
N GLU A 111 -6.40 -3.48 -13.26
CA GLU A 111 -6.32 -4.54 -14.27
C GLU A 111 -5.09 -4.36 -15.15
N SER A 112 -4.46 -5.49 -15.55
CA SER A 112 -3.32 -5.50 -16.48
C SER A 112 -2.11 -4.71 -15.93
N LEU A 113 -1.62 -5.12 -14.76
CA LEU A 113 -0.44 -4.55 -14.12
C LEU A 113 0.80 -5.41 -14.38
N THR A 114 1.88 -4.78 -14.77
CA THR A 114 3.22 -5.38 -14.76
C THR A 114 4.14 -4.63 -13.81
N VAL A 115 4.72 -5.35 -12.85
CA VAL A 115 5.82 -4.86 -11.98
C VAL A 115 7.05 -5.68 -12.34
N ARG A 116 8.08 -5.04 -12.92
CA ARG A 116 9.24 -5.73 -13.46
C ARG A 116 10.55 -5.07 -13.07
N GLY A 117 11.53 -5.85 -12.61
CA GLY A 117 12.87 -5.36 -12.31
C GLY A 117 12.91 -4.31 -11.20
N VAL A 118 11.85 -4.19 -10.41
CA VAL A 118 11.75 -3.23 -9.31
C VAL A 118 12.53 -3.73 -8.11
N LYS A 119 13.21 -2.81 -7.43
CA LYS A 119 13.87 -3.06 -6.14
C LYS A 119 13.13 -2.31 -5.04
N VAL A 120 12.67 -3.03 -4.03
CA VAL A 120 12.06 -2.45 -2.83
C VAL A 120 13.01 -2.63 -1.65
N SER A 121 13.28 -1.56 -0.91
CA SER A 121 14.02 -1.60 0.36
C SER A 121 13.31 -0.70 1.37
N SER A 122 12.46 -1.29 2.21
CA SER A 122 11.63 -0.54 3.17
C SER A 122 11.36 -1.41 4.39
N HIS A 123 11.94 -1.05 5.53
CA HIS A 123 11.91 -1.85 6.77
C HIS A 123 11.03 -1.25 7.87
N GLY A 124 10.09 -0.40 7.50
CA GLY A 124 9.10 0.15 8.43
C GLY A 124 7.98 -0.84 8.78
N PRO A 125 7.13 -0.49 9.73
CA PRO A 125 5.96 -1.30 10.07
C PRO A 125 4.95 -1.31 8.93
N ASN A 126 4.46 -2.50 8.57
CA ASN A 126 3.56 -2.70 7.43
C ASN A 126 4.13 -2.15 6.10
N SER A 127 5.42 -2.31 5.88
CA SER A 127 6.04 -1.92 4.62
C SER A 127 6.05 -3.10 3.64
N ASP A 128 4.86 -3.65 3.40
CA ASP A 128 4.64 -4.70 2.41
C ASP A 128 5.09 -4.19 1.02
N GLY A 129 5.79 -5.04 0.26
CA GLY A 129 6.43 -4.62 -0.99
C GLY A 129 5.44 -4.37 -2.13
N CYS A 130 4.54 -5.32 -2.38
CA CYS A 130 3.51 -5.17 -3.40
C CYS A 130 2.22 -5.89 -3.00
N ASP A 131 1.14 -5.13 -2.91
CA ASP A 131 -0.16 -5.60 -2.41
C ASP A 131 -1.26 -5.48 -3.47
N PRO A 132 -1.33 -6.39 -4.43
CA PRO A 132 -2.46 -6.40 -5.36
C PRO A 132 -3.75 -6.69 -4.59
N GLU A 133 -4.66 -5.70 -4.52
CA GLU A 133 -5.94 -5.82 -3.83
C GLU A 133 -7.09 -5.74 -4.82
N SER A 134 -7.94 -6.78 -4.84
CA SER A 134 -9.08 -6.86 -5.77
C SER A 134 -8.69 -6.54 -7.22
N SER A 135 -7.51 -6.96 -7.62
CA SER A 135 -6.88 -6.66 -8.90
C SER A 135 -6.68 -7.92 -9.73
N LYS A 136 -6.67 -7.80 -11.05
CA LYS A 136 -6.57 -8.96 -11.96
C LYS A 136 -5.54 -8.76 -13.06
N ASN A 137 -5.04 -9.89 -13.60
CA ASN A 137 -4.04 -9.90 -14.64
C ASN A 137 -2.76 -9.17 -14.21
N VAL A 138 -2.17 -9.61 -13.10
CA VAL A 138 -0.98 -8.98 -12.49
C VAL A 138 0.24 -9.86 -12.72
N LEU A 139 1.28 -9.29 -13.27
CA LEU A 139 2.60 -9.91 -13.42
C LEU A 139 3.62 -9.17 -12.54
N ILE A 140 4.25 -9.90 -11.62
CA ILE A 140 5.37 -9.42 -10.82
C ILE A 140 6.58 -10.30 -11.16
N GLU A 141 7.62 -9.71 -11.77
CA GLU A 141 8.75 -10.50 -12.23
C GLU A 141 10.10 -9.80 -12.10
N ASN A 142 11.14 -10.60 -11.86
CA ASN A 142 12.53 -10.14 -11.78
C ASN A 142 12.71 -9.00 -10.75
N CYS A 143 11.96 -9.00 -9.67
CA CYS A 143 11.97 -7.99 -8.62
C CYS A 143 12.79 -8.47 -7.40
N ILE A 144 13.25 -7.51 -6.60
CA ILE A 144 13.89 -7.75 -5.30
C ILE A 144 13.06 -7.03 -4.25
N PHE A 145 12.56 -7.79 -3.27
CA PHE A 145 11.80 -7.26 -2.14
C PHE A 145 12.56 -7.48 -0.84
N ASP A 146 13.10 -6.41 -0.27
CA ASP A 146 13.73 -6.37 1.05
C ASP A 146 12.87 -5.47 1.95
N THR A 147 11.94 -6.09 2.68
CA THR A 147 10.83 -5.42 3.35
C THR A 147 10.74 -5.75 4.84
N GLY A 148 10.14 -4.87 5.60
CA GLY A 148 9.90 -5.05 7.03
C GLY A 148 8.61 -5.80 7.37
N ASP A 149 7.80 -6.11 6.37
CA ASP A 149 6.58 -6.93 6.47
C ASP A 149 6.51 -7.82 5.21
N ASP A 150 5.35 -8.23 4.74
CA ASP A 150 5.21 -9.14 3.59
C ASP A 150 5.90 -8.59 2.32
N CYS A 151 6.62 -9.43 1.60
CA CYS A 151 7.19 -9.03 0.30
C CYS A 151 6.09 -8.82 -0.74
N ILE A 152 5.12 -9.73 -0.78
CA ILE A 152 3.93 -9.63 -1.64
C ILE A 152 2.73 -10.14 -0.85
N ALA A 153 1.68 -9.33 -0.75
CA ALA A 153 0.45 -9.72 -0.09
C ALA A 153 -0.76 -9.53 -1.02
N ILE A 154 -1.29 -10.64 -1.51
CA ILE A 154 -2.48 -10.66 -2.37
C ILE A 154 -3.72 -10.48 -1.49
N LYS A 155 -4.48 -9.42 -1.75
CA LYS A 155 -5.62 -8.99 -0.93
C LYS A 155 -6.90 -8.92 -1.77
N SER A 156 -8.08 -9.04 -1.13
CA SER A 156 -9.39 -8.83 -1.77
C SER A 156 -10.35 -8.10 -0.84
N GLY A 157 -9.85 -7.03 -0.25
CA GLY A 157 -10.58 -6.21 0.71
C GLY A 157 -10.52 -6.74 2.13
N ARG A 158 -11.12 -6.00 3.06
CA ARG A 158 -11.11 -6.31 4.48
C ARG A 158 -12.50 -6.25 5.07
N ASN A 159 -12.85 -7.29 5.85
CA ASN A 159 -14.07 -7.36 6.66
C ASN A 159 -15.36 -7.03 5.85
N ALA A 160 -16.21 -6.15 6.38
CA ALA A 160 -17.48 -5.80 5.76
C ALA A 160 -17.33 -5.09 4.41
N ASP A 161 -16.34 -4.20 4.26
CA ASP A 161 -16.09 -3.54 2.96
C ASP A 161 -15.64 -4.56 1.91
N GLY A 162 -14.73 -5.47 2.25
CA GLY A 162 -14.30 -6.52 1.33
C GLY A 162 -15.47 -7.41 0.89
N ARG A 163 -16.30 -7.85 1.83
CA ARG A 163 -17.50 -8.65 1.52
C ARG A 163 -18.53 -7.88 0.68
N LYS A 164 -18.68 -6.58 0.95
CA LYS A 164 -19.62 -5.72 0.20
C LYS A 164 -19.22 -5.58 -1.27
N TRP A 165 -17.95 -5.32 -1.53
CA TRP A 165 -17.44 -5.18 -2.90
C TRP A 165 -17.35 -6.52 -3.62
N ASN A 166 -16.99 -7.59 -2.90
CA ASN A 166 -16.93 -8.96 -3.41
C ASN A 166 -16.15 -9.07 -4.74
N VAL A 167 -15.02 -8.39 -4.82
CA VAL A 167 -14.11 -8.40 -5.98
C VAL A 167 -12.84 -9.15 -5.59
N PRO A 168 -12.59 -10.34 -6.15
CA PRO A 168 -11.38 -11.10 -5.87
C PRO A 168 -10.16 -10.51 -6.56
N SER A 169 -8.98 -10.93 -6.12
CA SER A 169 -7.75 -10.82 -6.90
C SER A 169 -7.58 -12.08 -7.74
N GLU A 170 -7.32 -11.93 -9.05
CA GLU A 170 -7.31 -13.04 -10.01
C GLU A 170 -6.14 -12.94 -11.00
N ASN A 171 -5.70 -14.11 -11.51
CA ASN A 171 -4.65 -14.21 -12.53
C ASN A 171 -3.38 -13.45 -12.13
N ILE A 172 -2.83 -13.78 -10.97
CA ILE A 172 -1.60 -13.16 -10.46
C ILE A 172 -0.45 -14.13 -10.66
N ILE A 173 0.59 -13.68 -11.35
CA ILE A 173 1.82 -14.43 -11.59
C ILE A 173 2.97 -13.71 -10.89
N VAL A 174 3.68 -14.42 -10.02
CA VAL A 174 4.93 -13.96 -9.42
C VAL A 174 6.03 -14.91 -9.87
N ARG A 175 7.11 -14.40 -10.45
CA ARG A 175 8.23 -15.24 -10.90
C ARG A 175 9.57 -14.53 -10.86
N ASN A 176 10.63 -15.31 -10.65
CA ASN A 176 12.01 -14.83 -10.66
C ASN A 176 12.23 -13.64 -9.72
N CYS A 177 11.59 -13.64 -8.55
CA CYS A 177 11.75 -12.62 -7.53
C CYS A 177 12.61 -13.13 -6.39
N GLU A 178 13.38 -12.23 -5.79
CA GLU A 178 14.11 -12.42 -4.53
C GLU A 178 13.29 -11.77 -3.40
N MET A 179 13.16 -12.51 -2.26
CA MET A 179 12.34 -12.11 -1.11
C MET A 179 13.06 -12.41 0.20
#